data_40e3a54fc8611bc4f87f639ed18a1185
#
_entry.id   40e3a54fc8611bc4f87f639ed18a1185
#
_cell.length_a   1.000
_cell.length_b   1.000
_cell.length_c   1.000
_cell.angle_alpha   90.00
_cell.angle_beta   90.00
_cell.angle_gamma   90.00
#
_symmetry.space_group_name_H-M   'P 1'
#
loop_
_entity.id
_entity.type
_entity.pdbx_description
1 polymer ?
#
loop_
_entity_poly.entity_id
_entity_poly.type
_entity_poly.pdbx_seq_one_letter_code
_entity_poly.pdbx_strand_id
1 'polypeptide(L)'
;MTLEAITVLNTETQDSSDSQRVFDIAAELFGALSSPIRLKVLNILCDGERSVNDLLVRINTTQPNLSQHLNLMYRSGILSRTKVGTQVIYKISSKTAAGLCRSVCTQIAIDLDEPQTAAKARHL
;
A
#
# COMPACT_ATOMS: atom_id res chain seq x y z
N MET A 1 -16.96 -5.72 -0.21
CA MET A 1 -17.44 -5.15 -1.47
C MET A 1 -18.95 -5.07 -1.44
N THR A 2 -19.53 -3.96 -1.83
CA THR A 2 -20.97 -3.78 -1.83
C THR A 2 -21.59 -4.42 -3.08
N LEU A 3 -22.89 -4.70 -3.03
CA LEU A 3 -23.60 -5.23 -4.17
C LEU A 3 -23.54 -4.29 -5.36
N GLU A 4 -23.60 -2.99 -5.14
CA GLU A 4 -23.50 -1.97 -6.17
C GLU A 4 -22.14 -2.01 -6.88
N ALA A 5 -21.05 -2.17 -6.12
CA ALA A 5 -19.71 -2.27 -6.69
C ALA A 5 -19.56 -3.52 -7.56
N ILE A 6 -20.14 -4.64 -7.13
CA ILE A 6 -20.13 -5.87 -7.92
C ILE A 6 -20.92 -5.67 -9.20
N THR A 7 -22.04 -4.98 -9.16
CA THR A 7 -22.86 -4.70 -10.32
C THR A 7 -22.11 -3.87 -11.35
N VAL A 8 -21.35 -2.87 -10.94
CA VAL A 8 -20.51 -2.06 -11.84
C VAL A 8 -19.51 -2.94 -12.60
N LEU A 9 -18.89 -3.90 -11.93
CA LEU A 9 -17.90 -4.77 -12.54
C LEU A 9 -18.51 -5.79 -13.50
N ASN A 10 -19.76 -6.21 -13.26
CA ASN A 10 -20.38 -7.29 -14.00
C ASN A 10 -21.39 -6.85 -15.07
N THR A 11 -21.68 -5.57 -15.18
CA THR A 11 -22.67 -5.07 -16.13
C THR A 11 -22.05 -4.82 -17.49
N GLU A 12 -22.45 -5.59 -18.47
CA GLU A 12 -21.91 -5.47 -19.83
C GLU A 12 -22.41 -4.24 -20.58
N THR A 13 -23.59 -3.75 -20.25
CA THR A 13 -24.22 -2.69 -21.01
C THR A 13 -23.92 -1.32 -20.52
N GLN A 14 -23.35 -1.15 -19.40
CA GLN A 14 -23.16 0.10 -18.93
C GLN A 14 -21.81 0.42 -18.93
N ASP A 15 -21.51 1.39 -19.37
CA ASP A 15 -20.34 2.01 -19.03
C ASP A 15 -19.16 1.10 -18.95
N SER A 16 -18.79 0.56 -20.09
CA SER A 16 -17.45 -0.02 -20.23
C SER A 16 -16.39 0.97 -19.76
N SER A 17 -16.70 2.30 -19.81
CA SER A 17 -15.81 3.33 -19.29
C SER A 17 -15.69 3.32 -17.77
N ASP A 18 -16.81 3.13 -17.04
CA ASP A 18 -16.76 3.06 -15.58
C ASP A 18 -16.08 1.78 -15.10
N SER A 19 -16.36 0.67 -15.75
CA SER A 19 -15.70 -0.58 -15.45
C SER A 19 -14.19 -0.48 -15.72
N GLN A 20 -13.81 0.10 -16.85
CA GLN A 20 -12.40 0.31 -17.18
C GLN A 20 -11.73 1.24 -16.17
N ARG A 21 -12.44 2.27 -15.72
CA ARG A 21 -11.91 3.21 -14.72
C ARG A 21 -11.62 2.52 -13.40
N VAL A 22 -12.46 1.58 -12.98
CA VAL A 22 -12.20 0.80 -11.76
C VAL A 22 -10.89 0.02 -11.88
N PHE A 23 -10.68 -0.64 -13.01
CA PHE A 23 -9.46 -1.41 -13.23
C PHE A 23 -8.22 -0.52 -13.33
N ASP A 24 -8.34 0.64 -13.97
CA ASP A 24 -7.23 1.58 -14.07
C ASP A 24 -6.81 2.10 -12.69
N ILE A 25 -7.77 2.48 -11.87
CA ILE A 25 -7.49 2.96 -10.51
C ILE A 25 -6.91 1.84 -9.64
N ALA A 26 -7.45 0.64 -9.75
CA ALA A 26 -6.93 -0.51 -9.00
C ALA A 26 -5.49 -0.82 -9.41
N ALA A 27 -5.20 -0.78 -10.71
CA ALA A 27 -3.84 -1.02 -11.21
C ALA A 27 -2.86 0.03 -10.70
N GLU A 28 -3.26 1.29 -10.64
CA GLU A 28 -2.43 2.35 -10.07
C GLU A 28 -2.13 2.10 -8.59
N LEU A 29 -3.14 1.65 -7.83
CA LEU A 29 -2.97 1.31 -6.43
C LEU A 29 -1.98 0.17 -6.25
N PHE A 30 -2.15 -0.92 -6.99
CA PHE A 30 -1.22 -2.04 -6.91
C PHE A 30 0.19 -1.64 -7.33
N GLY A 31 0.33 -0.80 -8.35
CA GLY A 31 1.62 -0.27 -8.78
C GLY A 31 2.29 0.53 -7.68
N ALA A 32 1.54 1.37 -6.99
CA ALA A 32 2.07 2.16 -5.88
C ALA A 32 2.47 1.31 -4.68
N LEU A 33 1.93 0.10 -4.55
CA LEU A 33 2.28 -0.84 -3.48
C LEU A 33 3.40 -1.81 -3.86
N SER A 34 3.83 -1.84 -5.11
CA SER A 34 4.79 -2.84 -5.61
C SER A 34 6.24 -2.48 -5.28
N SER A 35 6.55 -2.35 -3.99
CA SER A 35 7.90 -2.05 -3.51
C SER A 35 8.04 -2.54 -2.07
N PRO A 36 9.09 -3.29 -1.75
CA PRO A 36 9.31 -3.72 -0.36
C PRO A 36 9.39 -2.55 0.62
N ILE A 37 10.06 -1.47 0.22
CA ILE A 37 10.19 -0.29 1.09
C ILE A 37 8.84 0.36 1.32
N ARG A 38 8.01 0.51 0.27
CA ARG A 38 6.69 1.11 0.43
C ARG A 38 5.77 0.25 1.29
N LEU A 39 5.86 -1.08 1.18
CA LEU A 39 5.10 -1.99 2.05
C LEU A 39 5.56 -1.90 3.50
N LYS A 40 6.88 -1.77 3.74
CA LYS A 40 7.41 -1.56 5.09
C LYS A 40 6.92 -0.26 5.70
N VAL A 41 6.90 0.82 4.91
CA VAL A 41 6.37 2.11 5.36
C VAL A 41 4.93 1.97 5.82
N LEU A 42 4.07 1.35 4.99
CA LEU A 42 2.67 1.15 5.36
C LEU A 42 2.53 0.31 6.62
N ASN A 43 3.30 -0.75 6.74
CA ASN A 43 3.25 -1.61 7.91
C ASN A 43 3.58 -0.83 9.20
N ILE A 44 4.60 0.01 9.14
CA ILE A 44 4.99 0.82 10.30
C ILE A 44 3.91 1.87 10.62
N LEU A 45 3.38 2.54 9.59
CA LEU A 45 2.38 3.59 9.77
C LEU A 45 1.01 3.06 10.20
N CYS A 46 0.77 1.76 10.09
CA CYS A 46 -0.45 1.15 10.63
C CYS A 46 -0.54 1.33 12.16
N ASP A 47 0.59 1.44 12.83
CA ASP A 47 0.63 1.65 14.28
C ASP A 47 0.55 3.13 14.67
N GLY A 48 0.53 4.02 13.72
CA GLY A 48 0.43 5.46 13.96
C GLY A 48 1.37 6.26 13.08
N GLU A 49 1.21 7.58 13.11
CA GLU A 49 2.03 8.49 12.32
C GLU A 49 3.50 8.47 12.78
N ARG A 50 4.41 8.74 11.85
CA ARG A 50 5.85 8.77 12.10
C ARG A 50 6.51 9.89 11.32
N SER A 51 7.60 10.41 11.88
CA SER A 51 8.48 11.33 11.16
C SER A 51 9.34 10.58 10.15
N VAL A 52 9.87 11.30 9.16
CA VAL A 52 10.83 10.72 8.21
C VAL A 52 12.04 10.15 8.95
N ASN A 53 12.54 10.86 9.97
CA ASN A 53 13.69 10.38 10.74
C ASN A 53 13.39 9.08 11.47
N ASP A 54 12.19 8.93 12.03
CA ASP A 54 11.80 7.69 12.69
C ASP A 54 11.68 6.53 11.69
N LEU A 55 11.14 6.80 10.51
CA LEU A 55 11.07 5.79 9.45
C LEU A 55 12.47 5.35 9.01
N LEU A 56 13.41 6.30 8.89
CA LEU A 56 14.79 5.99 8.54
C LEU A 56 15.48 5.09 9.55
N VAL A 57 15.19 5.26 10.83
CA VAL A 57 15.74 4.39 11.87
C VAL A 57 15.22 2.97 11.72
N ARG A 58 13.98 2.81 11.27
CA ARG A 58 13.30 1.51 11.20
C ARG A 58 13.50 0.79 9.88
N ILE A 59 13.79 1.51 8.81
CA ILE A 59 13.91 0.95 7.47
C ILE A 59 15.35 1.10 7.00
N ASN A 60 15.96 -0.02 6.59
CA ASN A 60 17.33 -0.02 6.10
C ASN A 60 17.37 0.50 4.66
N THR A 61 17.51 1.81 4.52
CA THR A 61 17.61 2.48 3.23
C THR A 61 18.24 3.85 3.44
N THR A 62 18.57 4.54 2.34
CA THR A 62 19.08 5.91 2.39
C THR A 62 17.93 6.91 2.50
N GLN A 63 18.24 8.09 3.03
CA GLN A 63 17.24 9.15 3.12
C GLN A 63 16.71 9.56 1.74
N PRO A 64 17.54 9.78 0.71
CA PRO A 64 17.02 10.12 -0.62
C PRO A 64 16.08 9.05 -1.18
N ASN A 65 16.41 7.78 -1.01
CA ASN A 65 15.58 6.69 -1.50
C ASN A 65 14.24 6.63 -0.75
N LEU A 66 14.27 6.73 0.57
CA LEU A 66 13.05 6.76 1.37
C LEU A 66 12.16 7.95 0.97
N SER A 67 12.77 9.13 0.82
CA SER A 67 12.04 10.34 0.45
C SER A 67 11.35 10.22 -0.91
N GLN A 68 11.98 9.55 -1.87
CA GLN A 68 11.36 9.28 -3.17
C GLN A 68 10.13 8.39 -3.03
N HIS A 69 10.22 7.33 -2.24
CA HIS A 69 9.10 6.44 -1.98
C HIS A 69 7.96 7.15 -1.25
N LEU A 70 8.28 7.92 -0.22
CA LEU A 70 7.28 8.67 0.53
C LEU A 70 6.56 9.70 -0.35
N ASN A 71 7.31 10.39 -1.20
CA ASN A 71 6.74 11.38 -2.11
C ASN A 71 5.78 10.72 -3.12
N LEU A 72 6.15 9.56 -3.66
CA LEU A 72 5.28 8.81 -4.56
C LEU A 72 3.99 8.42 -3.85
N MET A 73 4.08 7.89 -2.64
CA MET A 73 2.91 7.49 -1.87
C MET A 73 2.03 8.68 -1.49
N TYR A 74 2.64 9.82 -1.22
CA TYR A 74 1.91 11.05 -0.95
C TYR A 74 1.15 11.53 -2.19
N ARG A 75 1.80 11.57 -3.34
CA ARG A 75 1.17 11.99 -4.59
C ARG A 75 0.09 11.03 -5.05
N SER A 76 0.22 9.74 -4.72
CA SER A 76 -0.77 8.73 -5.05
C SER A 76 -1.97 8.72 -4.10
N GLY A 77 -1.97 9.55 -3.05
CA GLY A 77 -3.06 9.60 -2.10
C GLY A 77 -3.04 8.50 -1.05
N ILE A 78 -1.98 7.71 -0.98
CA ILE A 78 -1.84 6.64 0.02
C ILE A 78 -1.48 7.22 1.38
N LEU A 79 -0.62 8.24 1.39
CA LEU A 79 -0.18 8.92 2.60
C LEU A 79 -0.59 10.37 2.58
N SER A 80 -0.78 10.94 3.75
CA SER A 80 -0.82 12.38 3.98
C SER A 80 0.39 12.77 4.82
N ARG A 81 0.72 14.05 4.82
CA ARG A 81 1.87 14.56 5.56
C ARG A 81 1.58 15.94 6.14
N THR A 82 2.20 16.21 7.27
CA THR A 82 2.18 17.52 7.91
C THR A 82 3.58 17.89 8.34
N LYS A 83 3.87 19.18 8.35
CA LYS A 83 5.14 19.68 8.85
C LYS A 83 4.95 20.17 10.28
N VAL A 84 5.77 19.64 11.19
CA VAL A 84 5.76 20.03 12.60
C VAL A 84 7.18 20.48 12.94
N GLY A 85 7.38 21.81 13.05
CA GLY A 85 8.72 22.38 13.21
C GLY A 85 9.57 22.10 11.99
N THR A 86 10.69 21.42 12.17
CA THR A 86 11.59 21.01 11.07
C THR A 86 11.33 19.60 10.58
N GLN A 87 10.36 18.90 11.19
CA GLN A 87 10.08 17.52 10.85
C GLN A 87 8.85 17.39 9.96
N VAL A 88 8.90 16.43 9.05
CA VAL A 88 7.74 16.04 8.23
C VAL A 88 7.21 14.73 8.81
N ILE A 89 5.91 14.73 9.13
CA ILE A 89 5.22 13.59 9.73
C ILE A 89 4.28 13.00 8.69
N TYR A 90 4.38 11.70 8.47
CA TYR A 90 3.53 10.95 7.53
C TYR A 90 2.52 10.09 8.27
N LYS A 91 1.33 9.98 7.70
CA LYS A 91 0.30 9.05 8.18
C LYS A 91 -0.44 8.45 7.00
N ILE A 92 -1.10 7.32 7.23
CA ILE A 92 -1.91 6.65 6.21
C ILE A 92 -3.19 7.45 5.97
N SER A 93 -3.48 7.73 4.70
CA SER A 93 -4.75 8.34 4.30
C SER A 93 -5.64 7.37 3.53
N SER A 94 -5.09 6.31 2.96
CA SER A 94 -5.86 5.29 2.24
C SER A 94 -6.01 4.03 3.10
N LYS A 95 -7.22 3.81 3.62
CA LYS A 95 -7.53 2.59 4.37
C LYS A 95 -7.48 1.35 3.47
N THR A 96 -7.82 1.50 2.21
CA THR A 96 -7.76 0.41 1.23
C THR A 96 -6.32 -0.07 1.04
N ALA A 97 -5.39 0.85 0.84
CA ALA A 97 -3.97 0.50 0.69
C ALA A 97 -3.44 -0.20 1.94
N ALA A 98 -3.75 0.33 3.12
CA ALA A 98 -3.34 -0.28 4.39
C ALA A 98 -3.91 -1.69 4.56
N GLY A 99 -5.19 -1.86 4.23
CA GLY A 99 -5.87 -3.17 4.32
C GLY A 99 -5.29 -4.20 3.37
N LEU A 100 -4.99 -3.80 2.13
CA LEU A 100 -4.37 -4.69 1.15
C LEU A 100 -2.97 -5.12 1.62
N CYS A 101 -2.16 -4.18 2.07
CA CYS A 101 -0.82 -4.47 2.58
C CYS A 101 -0.89 -5.46 3.74
N ARG A 102 -1.75 -5.20 4.71
CA ARG A 102 -1.90 -6.07 5.88
C ARG A 102 -2.37 -7.46 5.49
N SER A 103 -3.40 -7.55 4.63
CA SER A 103 -3.97 -8.84 4.22
C SER A 103 -2.94 -9.70 3.49
N VAL A 104 -2.25 -9.13 2.52
CA VAL A 104 -1.26 -9.86 1.72
C VAL A 104 -0.05 -10.24 2.55
N CYS A 105 0.51 -9.31 3.30
CA CYS A 105 1.72 -9.56 4.09
C CYS A 105 1.46 -10.55 5.22
N THR A 106 0.30 -10.48 5.86
CA THR A 106 -0.08 -11.43 6.90
C THR A 106 -0.23 -12.83 6.34
N GLN A 107 -0.88 -12.96 5.18
CA GLN A 107 -1.06 -14.27 4.55
C GLN A 107 0.29 -14.88 4.15
N ILE A 108 1.18 -14.09 3.56
CA ILE A 108 2.51 -14.58 3.19
C ILE A 108 3.30 -14.99 4.43
N ALA A 109 3.23 -14.22 5.52
CA ALA A 109 3.92 -14.55 6.77
C ALA A 109 3.42 -15.89 7.35
N ILE A 110 2.10 -16.11 7.31
CA ILE A 110 1.52 -17.37 7.73
C ILE A 110 2.03 -18.54 6.86
N ASP A 111 2.02 -18.34 5.54
CA ASP A 111 2.47 -19.37 4.59
C ASP A 111 3.94 -19.72 4.80
N LEU A 112 4.78 -18.72 5.11
CA LEU A 112 6.21 -18.93 5.34
C LEU A 112 6.50 -19.68 6.65
N ASP A 113 5.61 -19.61 7.63
CA ASP A 113 5.76 -20.35 8.88
C ASP A 113 5.50 -21.85 8.72
N GLU A 114 4.85 -22.26 7.64
CA GLU A 114 4.57 -23.66 7.35
C GLU A 114 5.57 -24.19 6.32
N PRO A 115 6.42 -25.18 6.66
CA PRO A 115 7.47 -25.64 5.74
C PRO A 115 6.97 -26.11 4.38
N GLN A 116 5.75 -26.67 4.31
CA GLN A 116 5.18 -27.15 3.06
C GLN A 116 4.66 -26.01 2.17
N THR A 117 4.23 -24.91 2.76
CA THR A 117 3.69 -23.77 2.03
C THR A 117 4.74 -22.71 1.73
N ALA A 118 5.86 -22.71 2.44
CA ALA A 118 6.95 -21.78 2.20
C ALA A 118 7.49 -21.86 0.77
N ALA A 119 7.64 -23.07 0.24
CA ALA A 119 8.09 -23.28 -1.14
C ALA A 119 7.06 -22.77 -2.15
N LYS A 120 5.78 -22.89 -1.82
CA LYS A 120 4.69 -22.42 -2.66
C LYS A 120 4.63 -20.89 -2.70
N ALA A 121 4.84 -20.24 -1.57
CA ALA A 121 4.86 -18.78 -1.48
C ALA A 121 5.97 -18.14 -2.32
N ARG A 122 7.11 -18.84 -2.48
CA ARG A 122 8.23 -18.34 -3.28
C ARG A 122 7.95 -18.31 -4.78
N HIS A 123 6.93 -19.02 -5.24
CA HIS A 123 6.57 -19.11 -6.64
C HIS A 123 5.38 -18.22 -7.01
N LEU A 124 4.92 -17.41 -6.09
CA LEU A 124 3.94 -16.39 -6.36
C LEU A 124 4.60 -15.17 -7.03
#